data_099ec10e9cbfc039e2748bc22c20c37e
#
_entry.id   099ec10e9cbfc039e2748bc22c20c37e
#
_cell.length_a   1.000
_cell.length_b   1.000
_cell.length_c   1.000
_cell.angle_alpha   90.00
_cell.angle_beta   90.00
_cell.angle_gamma   90.00
#
_symmetry.space_group_name_H-M   'P 1'
#
loop_
_entity.id
_entity.type
_entity.pdbx_description
1 polymer ?
#
loop_
_entity_poly.entity_id
_entity_poly.type
_entity_poly.pdbx_seq_one_letter_code
_entity_poly.pdbx_strand_id
1 'polypeptide(L)'
;MRYLVSVIDDKENPGSTDREPVISEFNERLIADGYWVFAGGLADTTAATVVDNRGEQTVLSDGPYAESKEYLAGVWVWDIPDPDLALQLATEASKLCDRKIELRPFQ
;
A
#
# COMPACT_ATOMS: atom_id res chain seq x y z
N MET A 1 17.96 2.04 1.48
CA MET A 1 16.93 1.98 2.54
C MET A 1 15.63 1.47 1.95
N ARG A 2 14.99 0.56 2.65
CA ARG A 2 13.72 -0.01 2.21
C ARG A 2 12.53 0.71 2.83
N TYR A 3 11.47 0.83 2.05
CA TYR A 3 10.25 1.51 2.43
C TYR A 3 9.04 0.62 2.19
N LEU A 4 8.09 0.66 3.14
CA LEU A 4 6.74 0.18 2.89
C LEU A 4 5.94 1.37 2.34
N VAL A 5 5.37 1.19 1.17
CA VAL A 5 4.60 2.23 0.48
C VAL A 5 3.15 1.75 0.41
N SER A 6 2.33 2.33 1.26
CA SER A 6 0.95 1.89 1.44
C SER A 6 -0.01 2.72 0.62
N VAL A 7 -0.85 2.07 -0.15
CA VAL A 7 -1.90 2.70 -0.95
C VAL A 7 -3.18 2.71 -0.14
N ILE A 8 -3.69 3.90 0.14
CA ILE A 8 -4.86 4.11 0.99
C ILE A 8 -6.05 4.49 0.12
N ASP A 9 -7.12 3.73 0.20
CA ASP A 9 -8.37 4.04 -0.47
C ASP A 9 -9.43 4.49 0.55
N ASP A 10 -10.54 5.02 0.06
CA ASP A 10 -11.59 5.61 0.88
C ASP A 10 -12.95 5.11 0.39
N LYS A 11 -13.75 4.51 1.28
CA LYS A 11 -15.07 3.96 0.95
C LYS A 11 -16.09 5.02 0.58
N GLU A 12 -15.93 6.23 1.11
CA GLU A 12 -16.85 7.36 0.83
C GLU A 12 -16.42 8.18 -0.37
N ASN A 13 -15.11 8.18 -0.67
CA ASN A 13 -14.54 8.93 -1.79
C ASN A 13 -13.44 8.09 -2.46
N PRO A 14 -13.84 7.00 -3.14
CA PRO A 14 -12.87 6.07 -3.72
C PRO A 14 -12.08 6.70 -4.84
N GLY A 15 -10.83 6.26 -4.98
CA GLY A 15 -10.00 6.60 -6.13
C GLY A 15 -10.52 5.99 -7.42
N SER A 16 -10.04 6.51 -8.55
CA SER A 16 -10.41 6.02 -9.88
C SER A 16 -9.98 4.56 -10.06
N THR A 17 -10.73 3.80 -10.85
CA THR A 17 -10.47 2.39 -11.12
C THR A 17 -9.78 2.14 -12.46
N ASP A 18 -9.53 3.18 -13.24
CA ASP A 18 -8.98 3.12 -14.59
C ASP A 18 -7.46 3.43 -14.63
N ARG A 19 -6.75 3.21 -13.51
CA ARG A 19 -5.34 3.63 -13.36
C ARG A 19 -4.34 2.51 -13.67
N GLU A 20 -4.79 1.31 -13.96
CA GLU A 20 -3.90 0.15 -14.17
C GLU A 20 -2.81 0.40 -15.22
N PRO A 21 -3.09 0.99 -16.40
CA PRO A 21 -2.04 1.21 -17.40
C PRO A 21 -0.91 2.13 -16.90
N VAL A 22 -1.25 3.21 -16.18
CA VAL A 22 -0.23 4.15 -15.67
C VAL A 22 0.52 3.57 -14.48
N ILE A 23 -0.14 2.75 -13.66
CA ILE A 23 0.51 2.03 -12.55
C ILE A 23 1.50 1.01 -13.10
N SER A 24 1.12 0.23 -14.12
CA SER A 24 2.01 -0.74 -14.76
C SER A 24 3.26 -0.07 -15.34
N GLU A 25 3.10 1.06 -16.01
CA GLU A 25 4.22 1.82 -16.55
C GLU A 25 5.15 2.32 -15.44
N PHE A 26 4.59 2.83 -14.35
CA PHE A 26 5.36 3.26 -13.19
C PHE A 26 6.14 2.10 -12.58
N ASN A 27 5.50 0.93 -12.45
CA ASN A 27 6.15 -0.29 -11.94
C ASN A 27 7.32 -0.72 -12.83
N GLU A 28 7.18 -0.64 -14.15
CA GLU A 28 8.27 -0.96 -15.09
C GLU A 28 9.46 -0.03 -14.89
N ARG A 29 9.22 1.25 -14.62
CA ARG A 29 10.29 2.22 -14.33
C ARG A 29 10.99 1.89 -13.01
N LEU A 30 10.23 1.52 -11.96
CA LEU A 30 10.81 1.10 -10.68
C LEU A 30 11.71 -0.12 -10.85
N ILE A 31 11.28 -1.08 -11.66
CA ILE A 31 12.07 -2.29 -11.94
C ILE A 31 13.35 -1.92 -12.70
N ALA A 32 13.23 -1.10 -13.74
CA ALA A 32 14.37 -0.68 -14.56
C ALA A 32 15.42 0.07 -13.75
N ASP A 33 14.99 0.87 -12.77
CA ASP A 33 15.88 1.68 -11.94
C ASP A 33 16.43 0.90 -10.73
N GLY A 34 15.99 -0.34 -10.52
CA GLY A 34 16.47 -1.18 -9.42
C GLY A 34 15.83 -0.87 -8.07
N TYR A 35 14.71 -0.17 -8.05
CA TYR A 35 14.02 0.25 -6.81
C TYR A 35 12.90 -0.70 -6.38
N TRP A 36 12.47 -1.58 -7.26
CA TRP A 36 11.38 -2.52 -7.01
C TRP A 36 11.85 -3.67 -6.14
N VAL A 37 11.13 -3.95 -5.05
CA VAL A 37 11.29 -5.18 -4.28
C VAL A 37 10.04 -6.05 -4.43
N PHE A 38 8.86 -5.48 -4.16
CA PHE A 38 7.60 -6.21 -4.22
C PHE A 38 6.44 -5.22 -4.37
N ALA A 39 5.34 -5.68 -4.96
CA ALA A 39 4.07 -4.96 -4.91
C ALA A 39 2.91 -5.93 -4.96
N GLY A 40 1.79 -5.53 -4.40
CA GLY A 40 0.56 -6.32 -4.45
C GLY A 40 -0.64 -5.49 -4.04
N GLY A 41 -1.74 -5.68 -4.77
CA GLY A 41 -3.05 -5.23 -4.33
C GLY A 41 -3.60 -6.20 -3.28
N LEU A 42 -4.38 -5.67 -2.36
CA LEU A 42 -5.06 -6.47 -1.34
C LEU A 42 -6.49 -6.77 -1.77
N ALA A 43 -6.98 -7.94 -1.36
CA ALA A 43 -8.40 -8.27 -1.47
C ALA A 43 -9.24 -7.30 -0.62
N ASP A 44 -10.55 -7.29 -0.83
CA ASP A 44 -11.46 -6.47 -0.05
C ASP A 44 -11.26 -6.68 1.45
N THR A 45 -11.48 -5.62 2.22
CA THR A 45 -11.34 -5.64 3.69
C THR A 45 -12.17 -6.72 4.36
N THR A 46 -13.29 -7.12 3.75
CA THR A 46 -14.14 -8.21 4.26
C THR A 46 -13.44 -9.58 4.22
N ALA A 47 -12.37 -9.73 3.43
CA ALA A 47 -11.58 -10.96 3.38
C ALA A 47 -10.54 -11.06 4.51
N ALA A 48 -10.37 -10.01 5.31
CA ALA A 48 -9.40 -10.00 6.40
C ALA A 48 -9.89 -10.82 7.59
N THR A 49 -8.93 -11.42 8.30
CA THR A 49 -9.17 -12.10 9.59
C THR A 49 -8.20 -11.53 10.61
N VAL A 50 -8.70 -11.14 11.77
CA VAL A 50 -7.88 -10.68 12.88
C VAL A 50 -7.72 -11.82 13.87
N VAL A 51 -6.47 -12.09 14.26
CA VAL A 51 -6.13 -13.15 15.22
C VAL A 51 -5.57 -12.49 16.47
N ASP A 52 -6.16 -12.79 17.62
CA ASP A 52 -5.65 -12.39 18.93
C ASP A 52 -5.44 -13.64 19.79
N ASN A 53 -4.19 -14.01 19.99
CA ASN A 53 -3.81 -15.17 20.81
C ASN A 53 -2.93 -14.75 22.00
N ARG A 54 -3.12 -13.55 22.51
CA ARG A 54 -2.33 -13.03 23.65
C ARG A 54 -2.83 -13.52 24.99
N GLY A 55 -4.10 -13.93 25.08
CA GLY A 55 -4.72 -14.44 26.30
C GLY A 55 -4.75 -15.96 26.38
N GLU A 56 -5.56 -16.50 27.25
CA GLU A 56 -5.71 -17.95 27.45
C GLU A 56 -6.41 -18.64 26.27
N GLN A 57 -7.23 -17.89 25.55
CA GLN A 57 -7.96 -18.38 24.37
C GLN A 57 -7.64 -17.55 23.15
N THR A 58 -7.57 -18.23 22.01
CA THR A 58 -7.42 -17.55 20.71
C THR A 58 -8.76 -16.95 20.29
N VAL A 59 -8.73 -15.68 19.92
CA VAL A 59 -9.90 -14.96 19.38
C VAL A 59 -9.66 -14.69 17.90
N LEU A 60 -10.60 -15.10 17.06
CA LEU A 60 -10.61 -14.81 15.63
C LEU A 60 -11.77 -13.87 15.32
N SER A 61 -11.51 -12.81 14.57
CA SER A 61 -12.53 -11.85 14.18
C SER A 61 -12.49 -11.63 12.68
N ASP A 62 -13.65 -11.54 12.04
CA ASP A 62 -13.78 -11.21 10.63
C ASP A 62 -13.58 -9.71 10.40
N GLY A 63 -13.18 -9.38 9.19
CA GLY A 63 -13.03 -8.00 8.73
C GLY A 63 -11.68 -7.40 9.08
N PRO A 64 -11.45 -6.14 8.70
CA PRO A 64 -10.18 -5.50 9.01
C PRO A 64 -10.07 -5.20 10.51
N TYR A 65 -8.83 -5.11 11.01
CA TYR A 65 -8.57 -4.78 12.40
C TYR A 65 -9.20 -3.43 12.79
N ALA A 66 -9.02 -2.42 11.95
CA ALA A 66 -9.62 -1.11 12.15
C ALA A 66 -10.81 -0.93 11.22
N GLU A 67 -11.98 -0.64 11.80
CA GLU A 67 -13.16 -0.25 11.03
C GLU A 67 -13.08 1.24 10.72
N SER A 68 -12.76 1.58 9.47
CA SER A 68 -12.59 2.94 9.01
C SER A 68 -13.06 3.07 7.58
N LYS A 69 -13.45 4.29 7.18
CA LYS A 69 -13.74 4.59 5.78
C LYS A 69 -12.48 4.54 4.93
N GLU A 70 -11.33 4.84 5.50
CA GLU A 70 -10.02 4.72 4.84
C GLU A 70 -9.39 3.39 5.20
N TYR A 71 -8.79 2.73 4.22
CA TYR A 71 -8.24 1.39 4.39
C TYR A 71 -7.06 1.15 3.46
N LEU A 72 -6.22 0.19 3.83
CA LEU A 72 -5.09 -0.24 3.03
C LEU A 72 -5.59 -1.04 1.82
N ALA A 73 -5.34 -0.53 0.62
CA ALA A 73 -5.78 -1.17 -0.63
C ALA A 73 -4.67 -1.96 -1.32
N GLY A 74 -3.43 -1.63 -1.07
CA GLY A 74 -2.28 -2.29 -1.67
C GLY A 74 -0.98 -1.76 -1.10
N VAL A 75 0.12 -2.40 -1.46
CA VAL A 75 1.44 -2.04 -0.97
C VAL A 75 2.49 -2.18 -2.07
N TRP A 76 3.52 -1.35 -1.99
CA TRP A 76 4.83 -1.59 -2.58
C TRP A 76 5.86 -1.75 -1.47
N VAL A 77 6.92 -2.45 -1.78
CA VAL A 77 8.18 -2.36 -1.05
C VAL A 77 9.22 -1.86 -2.05
N TRP A 78 9.83 -0.72 -1.74
CA TRP A 78 10.89 -0.11 -2.55
C TRP A 78 12.22 -0.13 -1.80
N ASP A 79 13.31 -0.29 -2.54
CA ASP A 79 14.68 -0.09 -2.02
C ASP A 79 15.27 1.12 -2.72
N ILE A 80 15.34 2.25 -2.02
CA ILE A 80 15.72 3.54 -2.60
C ILE A 80 16.84 4.16 -1.77
N PRO A 81 17.95 4.61 -2.42
CA PRO A 81 19.11 5.09 -1.68
C PRO A 81 18.92 6.46 -1.03
N ASP A 82 18.00 7.29 -1.54
CA ASP A 82 17.84 8.67 -1.13
C ASP A 82 16.41 8.94 -0.65
N PRO A 83 16.22 9.42 0.61
CA PRO A 83 14.89 9.76 1.13
C PRO A 83 14.13 10.79 0.28
N ASP A 84 14.83 11.76 -0.30
CA ASP A 84 14.19 12.78 -1.14
C ASP A 84 13.65 12.16 -2.43
N LEU A 85 14.37 11.22 -3.03
CA LEU A 85 13.90 10.48 -4.19
C LEU A 85 12.69 9.60 -3.83
N ALA A 86 12.71 8.95 -2.66
CA ALA A 86 11.57 8.17 -2.19
C ALA A 86 10.32 9.03 -2.06
N LEU A 87 10.44 10.24 -1.53
CA LEU A 87 9.32 11.17 -1.42
C LEU A 87 8.82 11.64 -2.78
N GLN A 88 9.71 11.92 -3.73
CA GLN A 88 9.34 12.28 -5.10
C GLN A 88 8.54 11.16 -5.77
N LEU A 89 9.00 9.91 -5.64
CA LEU A 89 8.32 8.75 -6.20
C LEU A 89 6.97 8.50 -5.54
N ALA A 90 6.88 8.68 -4.22
CA ALA A 90 5.60 8.55 -3.49
C ALA A 90 4.60 9.63 -3.92
N THR A 91 5.07 10.85 -4.17
CA THR A 91 4.25 11.95 -4.68
C THR A 91 3.70 11.61 -6.07
N GLU A 92 4.54 11.12 -6.95
CA GLU A 92 4.13 10.64 -8.27
C GLU A 92 3.13 9.49 -8.18
N ALA A 93 3.42 8.51 -7.32
CA ALA A 93 2.55 7.35 -7.11
C ALA A 93 1.15 7.77 -6.64
N SER A 94 1.05 8.72 -5.72
CA SER A 94 -0.23 9.23 -5.25
C SER A 94 -1.07 9.82 -6.38
N LYS A 95 -0.44 10.58 -7.25
CA LYS A 95 -1.14 11.19 -8.39
C LYS A 95 -1.59 10.15 -9.40
N LEU A 96 -0.72 9.23 -9.78
CA LEU A 96 -1.07 8.24 -10.81
C LEU A 96 -2.04 7.17 -10.30
N CYS A 97 -2.03 6.86 -9.01
CA CYS A 97 -2.98 5.93 -8.39
C CYS A 97 -4.32 6.60 -8.05
N ASP A 98 -4.37 7.93 -8.02
CA ASP A 98 -5.52 8.69 -7.51
C ASP A 98 -5.91 8.26 -6.10
N ARG A 99 -4.92 8.08 -5.23
CA ARG A 99 -5.09 7.65 -3.84
C ARG A 99 -4.01 8.26 -2.96
N LYS A 100 -4.28 8.32 -1.66
CA LYS A 100 -3.25 8.70 -0.68
C LYS A 100 -2.19 7.62 -0.59
N ILE A 101 -0.96 8.03 -0.35
CA ILE A 101 0.18 7.14 -0.16
C ILE A 101 0.81 7.42 1.20
N GLU A 102 1.07 6.36 1.96
CA GLU A 102 1.91 6.44 3.15
C GLU A 102 3.28 5.85 2.82
N LEU A 103 4.33 6.64 3.02
CA LEU A 103 5.72 6.22 2.83
C LEU A 103 6.35 6.02 4.21
N ARG A 104 6.76 4.79 4.53
CA ARG A 104 7.32 4.47 5.85
C ARG A 104 8.59 3.63 5.70
N PRO A 105 9.74 4.10 6.21
CA PRO A 105 10.96 3.30 6.16
C PRO A 105 10.87 2.09 7.10
N PHE A 106 11.47 0.98 6.68
CA PHE A 106 11.72 -0.14 7.57
C PHE A 106 12.86 0.20 8.53
N GLN A 107 12.86 -0.45 9.66
CA GLN A 107 13.93 -0.29 10.67
C GLN A 107 15.26 -0.89 10.21
#